data_4bb972d364957e43753bdd9a74c84301
#
_entry.id   4bb972d364957e43753bdd9a74c84301
#
_cell.length_a   1.000
_cell.length_b   1.000
_cell.length_c   1.000
_cell.angle_alpha   90.00
_cell.angle_beta   90.00
_cell.angle_gamma   90.00
#
_symmetry.space_group_name_H-M   'P 1'
#
loop_
_entity.id
_entity.type
_entity.pdbx_description
1 polymer ?
#
loop_
_entity_poly.entity_id
_entity_poly.type
_entity_poly.pdbx_seq_one_letter_code
_entity_poly.pdbx_strand_id
1 'polypeptide(L)'
;DNTALLSSLTTFINDKFVKPDLRWIISSNSIKLLKIIDFGGSSDVYLGEYRGTEVAVKKLRVLEGKKDYIKEYKREVSSLFLLYHPYLVLLMGVIAEPLNLSIVTEFCKGGNLFELLYKRPNIYLSWEFKKKILLQIAIGMNYLHTNDPPVLHRDLKSLNILLTNKIEKSSDTSDIKISDFGLSRLYQKSCILSGHLGTCYWMAPEIIVKKRYSTKVDVYSYGIIIWEVCTRKTPYGCMSQQQVQFYVSVKKGRPNMKIIPNDTPPKIIQLMQMCWDHEPNNRPTFEFIVDFLRNISI
;
A
#
# COMPACT_ATOMS: atom_id res chain seq x y z
N ASP A 1 -24.24 19.20 -10.77
CA ASP A 1 -25.38 18.31 -10.59
C ASP A 1 -25.06 17.26 -9.50
N ASN A 2 -25.15 17.72 -8.24
CA ASN A 2 -24.77 16.92 -7.07
C ASN A 2 -25.72 15.74 -6.82
N THR A 3 -26.99 15.87 -7.26
CA THR A 3 -28.03 14.84 -7.14
C THR A 3 -27.73 13.63 -8.04
N ALA A 4 -27.22 13.88 -9.24
CA ALA A 4 -26.80 12.85 -10.18
C ALA A 4 -25.55 12.08 -9.68
N LEU A 5 -24.68 12.74 -8.91
CA LEU A 5 -23.50 12.13 -8.31
C LEU A 5 -23.89 11.17 -7.18
N LEU A 6 -24.78 11.62 -6.29
CA LEU A 6 -25.29 10.79 -5.20
C LEU A 6 -26.08 9.61 -5.75
N SER A 7 -26.97 9.81 -6.75
CA SER A 7 -27.68 8.72 -7.39
C SER A 7 -26.74 7.72 -8.06
N SER A 8 -25.68 8.20 -8.74
CA SER A 8 -24.69 7.33 -9.39
C SER A 8 -23.78 6.58 -8.42
N LEU A 9 -23.50 7.14 -7.22
CA LEU A 9 -22.77 6.46 -6.15
C LEU A 9 -23.67 5.44 -5.45
N THR A 10 -24.90 5.81 -5.16
CA THR A 10 -25.91 4.93 -4.58
C THR A 10 -26.23 3.78 -5.54
N THR A 11 -26.44 4.05 -6.83
CA THR A 11 -26.64 3.03 -7.87
C THR A 11 -25.40 2.13 -8.00
N PHE A 12 -24.21 2.69 -8.02
CA PHE A 12 -22.97 1.91 -8.10
C PHE A 12 -22.76 1.00 -6.88
N ILE A 13 -23.05 1.49 -5.68
CA ILE A 13 -23.07 0.70 -4.44
C ILE A 13 -24.17 -0.36 -4.52
N ASN A 14 -25.35 0.00 -5.03
CA ASN A 14 -26.50 -0.89 -5.20
C ASN A 14 -26.27 -1.98 -6.26
N ASP A 15 -25.66 -1.66 -7.39
CA ASP A 15 -25.46 -2.58 -8.53
C ASP A 15 -24.36 -3.63 -8.26
N LYS A 16 -23.38 -3.30 -7.45
CA LYS A 16 -22.31 -4.23 -7.11
C LYS A 16 -22.57 -5.08 -5.88
N PHE A 17 -23.47 -4.65 -5.01
CA PHE A 17 -23.83 -5.37 -3.78
C PHE A 17 -25.32 -5.72 -3.85
N VAL A 18 -25.64 -7.00 -3.74
CA VAL A 18 -27.00 -7.60 -3.83
C VAL A 18 -28.02 -7.03 -2.80
N LYS A 19 -27.59 -6.16 -1.91
CA LYS A 19 -28.29 -5.12 -1.11
C LYS A 19 -27.20 -4.20 -0.58
N PRO A 20 -27.24 -2.87 -0.80
CA PRO A 20 -26.31 -1.99 -0.14
C PRO A 20 -26.58 -2.08 1.34
N ASP A 21 -25.59 -2.55 2.06
CA ASP A 21 -25.62 -2.45 3.50
C ASP A 21 -25.39 -0.97 3.85
N LEU A 22 -26.47 -0.22 4.02
CA LEU A 22 -26.47 1.20 4.36
C LEU A 22 -25.63 1.51 5.61
N ARG A 23 -25.24 0.47 6.37
CA ARG A 23 -24.37 0.59 7.54
C ARG A 23 -22.98 1.13 7.23
N TRP A 24 -22.52 1.02 5.99
CA TRP A 24 -21.21 1.53 5.56
C TRP A 24 -21.24 3.02 5.17
N ILE A 25 -22.41 3.61 4.94
CA ILE A 25 -22.55 5.04 4.64
C ILE A 25 -22.60 5.78 5.97
N ILE A 26 -21.59 6.60 6.20
CA ILE A 26 -21.43 7.41 7.41
C ILE A 26 -21.82 8.85 7.08
N SER A 27 -22.63 9.49 7.93
CA SER A 27 -22.86 10.93 7.85
C SER A 27 -21.62 11.69 8.33
N SER A 28 -21.23 12.74 7.62
CA SER A 28 -20.11 13.60 8.02
C SER A 28 -20.26 14.18 9.43
N ASN A 29 -21.50 14.45 9.87
CA ASN A 29 -21.81 14.94 11.21
C ASN A 29 -21.49 13.94 12.32
N SER A 30 -21.35 12.65 11.99
CA SER A 30 -21.00 11.61 12.96
C SER A 30 -19.51 11.43 13.19
N ILE A 31 -18.68 12.19 12.45
CA ILE A 31 -17.22 12.16 12.58
C ILE A 31 -16.72 13.50 13.06
N LYS A 32 -15.95 13.49 14.13
CA LYS A 32 -15.20 14.67 14.61
C LYS A 32 -13.78 14.62 14.03
N LEU A 33 -13.46 15.52 13.12
CA LEU A 33 -12.08 15.68 12.63
C LEU A 33 -11.22 16.35 13.71
N LEU A 34 -10.04 15.79 13.99
CA LEU A 34 -9.15 16.25 15.06
C LEU A 34 -7.94 17.01 14.49
N LYS A 35 -7.12 16.34 13.70
CA LYS A 35 -5.92 16.92 13.09
C LYS A 35 -5.58 16.26 11.76
N ILE A 36 -4.87 16.98 10.92
CA ILE A 36 -4.30 16.42 9.69
C ILE A 36 -3.09 15.56 10.07
N ILE A 37 -3.02 14.36 9.49
CA ILE A 37 -1.92 13.40 9.72
C ILE A 37 -1.11 13.15 8.46
N ASP A 38 -1.67 13.41 7.27
CA ASP A 38 -0.94 13.32 6.00
C ASP A 38 -1.56 14.23 4.93
N PHE A 39 -0.73 14.69 3.99
CA PHE A 39 -1.10 15.51 2.85
C PHE A 39 -0.76 14.78 1.55
N GLY A 40 -1.77 14.27 0.86
CA GLY A 40 -1.59 13.68 -0.47
C GLY A 40 -1.82 14.65 -1.62
N GLY A 41 -1.49 14.23 -2.84
CA GLY A 41 -1.72 15.04 -4.06
C GLY A 41 -3.19 15.25 -4.38
N SER A 42 -4.05 14.27 -4.13
CA SER A 42 -5.50 14.29 -4.42
C SER A 42 -6.39 14.24 -3.17
N SER A 43 -5.82 14.02 -1.99
CA SER A 43 -6.56 13.85 -0.74
C SER A 43 -5.75 14.28 0.46
N ASP A 44 -6.43 14.66 1.53
CA ASP A 44 -5.87 14.91 2.85
C ASP A 44 -6.34 13.81 3.81
N VAL A 45 -5.45 13.35 4.68
CA VAL A 45 -5.78 12.35 5.68
C VAL A 45 -5.84 13.00 7.07
N TYR A 46 -6.95 12.81 7.73
CA TYR A 46 -7.21 13.35 9.07
C TYR A 46 -7.27 12.23 10.09
N LEU A 47 -6.74 12.46 11.28
CA LEU A 47 -7.18 11.76 12.46
C LEU A 47 -8.58 12.26 12.81
N GLY A 48 -9.51 11.36 13.00
CA GLY A 48 -10.87 11.67 13.44
C GLY A 48 -11.31 10.75 14.55
N GLU A 49 -12.49 11.06 15.09
CA GLU A 49 -13.20 10.21 16.06
C GLU A 49 -14.58 9.85 15.49
N TYR A 50 -14.88 8.56 15.48
CA TYR A 50 -16.16 8.01 15.08
C TYR A 50 -16.67 7.04 16.13
N ARG A 51 -17.83 7.35 16.74
CA ARG A 51 -18.45 6.54 17.81
C ARG A 51 -17.47 6.18 18.95
N GLY A 52 -16.65 7.15 19.38
CA GLY A 52 -15.68 6.97 20.46
C GLY A 52 -14.39 6.24 20.06
N THR A 53 -14.20 5.95 18.77
CA THR A 53 -13.01 5.26 18.27
C THR A 53 -12.22 6.19 17.37
N GLU A 54 -10.88 6.19 17.50
CA GLU A 54 -9.99 6.91 16.59
C GLU A 54 -10.00 6.25 15.21
N VAL A 55 -10.19 7.06 14.16
CA VAL A 55 -10.25 6.65 12.76
C VAL A 55 -9.34 7.51 11.89
N ALA A 56 -8.90 6.97 10.76
CA ALA A 56 -8.29 7.75 9.69
C ALA A 56 -9.36 8.13 8.66
N VAL A 57 -9.45 9.41 8.33
CA VAL A 57 -10.42 9.97 7.39
C VAL A 57 -9.67 10.53 6.19
N LYS A 58 -9.65 9.78 5.08
CA LYS A 58 -9.06 10.21 3.81
C LYS A 58 -10.11 11.02 3.05
N LYS A 59 -9.98 12.34 3.07
CA LYS A 59 -10.88 13.28 2.41
C LYS A 59 -10.34 13.68 1.05
N LEU A 60 -11.10 13.42 -0.01
CA LEU A 60 -10.70 13.80 -1.36
C LEU A 60 -10.81 15.32 -1.54
N ARG A 61 -9.80 15.89 -2.21
CA ARG A 61 -9.85 17.28 -2.66
C ARG A 61 -10.67 17.37 -3.93
N VAL A 62 -11.79 18.09 -3.87
CA VAL A 62 -12.60 18.41 -5.03
C VAL A 62 -11.90 19.53 -5.79
N LEU A 63 -11.23 19.19 -6.89
CA LEU A 63 -10.64 20.18 -7.78
C LEU A 63 -11.64 20.47 -8.90
N GLU A 64 -12.08 21.73 -9.03
CA GLU A 64 -12.95 22.16 -10.13
C GLU A 64 -12.34 21.81 -11.49
N GLY A 65 -13.15 21.19 -12.35
CA GLY A 65 -12.73 20.77 -13.69
C GLY A 65 -12.09 19.37 -13.82
N LYS A 66 -11.74 18.70 -12.75
CA LYS A 66 -11.24 17.30 -12.80
C LYS A 66 -12.34 16.30 -12.46
N LYS A 67 -12.92 15.64 -13.48
CA LYS A 67 -13.92 14.57 -13.28
C LYS A 67 -13.33 13.23 -12.78
N ASP A 68 -12.01 13.10 -12.70
CA ASP A 68 -11.36 11.83 -12.43
C ASP A 68 -11.34 11.43 -10.93
N TYR A 69 -11.44 12.38 -9.99
CA TYR A 69 -11.45 12.11 -8.55
C TYR A 69 -12.60 11.17 -8.11
N ILE A 70 -13.76 11.28 -8.78
CA ILE A 70 -14.92 10.41 -8.50
C ILE A 70 -14.62 8.97 -8.91
N LYS A 71 -13.93 8.77 -10.04
CA LYS A 71 -13.54 7.44 -10.52
C LYS A 71 -12.51 6.82 -9.56
N GLU A 72 -11.58 7.63 -9.08
CA GLU A 72 -10.58 7.19 -8.08
C GLU A 72 -11.26 6.79 -6.77
N TYR A 73 -12.16 7.63 -6.25
CA TYR A 73 -12.94 7.34 -5.05
C TYR A 73 -13.75 6.04 -5.20
N LYS A 74 -14.54 5.91 -6.28
CA LYS A 74 -15.33 4.69 -6.54
C LYS A 74 -14.46 3.44 -6.60
N ARG A 75 -13.27 3.54 -7.20
CA ARG A 75 -12.33 2.42 -7.32
C ARG A 75 -11.79 2.01 -5.96
N GLU A 76 -11.30 2.97 -5.16
CA GLU A 76 -10.74 2.72 -3.84
C GLU A 76 -11.80 2.12 -2.91
N VAL A 77 -12.98 2.74 -2.87
CA VAL A 77 -14.12 2.25 -2.11
C VAL A 77 -14.48 0.82 -2.51
N SER A 78 -14.62 0.54 -3.83
CA SER A 78 -14.94 -0.82 -4.30
C SER A 78 -13.93 -1.87 -3.89
N SER A 79 -12.64 -1.51 -3.93
CA SER A 79 -11.58 -2.44 -3.52
C SER A 79 -11.65 -2.71 -2.01
N LEU A 80 -11.81 -1.66 -1.20
CA LEU A 80 -11.87 -1.81 0.26
C LEU A 80 -13.10 -2.58 0.74
N PHE A 81 -14.24 -2.46 0.06
CA PHE A 81 -15.43 -3.22 0.42
C PHE A 81 -15.31 -4.73 0.24
N LEU A 82 -14.51 -5.15 -0.73
CA LEU A 82 -14.34 -6.57 -1.08
C LEU A 82 -13.20 -7.24 -0.31
N LEU A 83 -12.34 -6.43 0.33
CA LEU A 83 -11.09 -6.91 0.92
C LEU A 83 -11.16 -6.86 2.44
N TYR A 84 -11.17 -8.02 3.06
CA TYR A 84 -11.13 -8.16 4.51
C TYR A 84 -10.05 -9.16 4.92
N HIS A 85 -9.01 -8.65 5.58
CA HIS A 85 -7.90 -9.49 6.04
C HIS A 85 -7.18 -8.82 7.22
N PRO A 86 -6.64 -9.56 8.21
CA PRO A 86 -5.95 -8.98 9.37
C PRO A 86 -4.81 -8.03 9.04
N TYR A 87 -4.11 -8.23 7.91
CA TYR A 87 -3.00 -7.38 7.46
C TYR A 87 -3.36 -6.39 6.37
N LEU A 88 -4.64 -6.14 6.13
CA LEU A 88 -5.14 -5.04 5.32
C LEU A 88 -5.83 -4.01 6.21
N VAL A 89 -5.74 -2.74 5.86
CA VAL A 89 -6.45 -1.69 6.59
C VAL A 89 -7.96 -1.93 6.54
N LEU A 90 -8.62 -1.88 7.69
CA LEU A 90 -10.06 -2.12 7.80
C LEU A 90 -10.85 -0.88 7.37
N LEU A 91 -11.76 -1.05 6.42
CA LEU A 91 -12.76 -0.04 6.11
C LEU A 91 -13.77 0.07 7.26
N MET A 92 -13.97 1.27 7.77
CA MET A 92 -14.98 1.58 8.81
C MET A 92 -16.24 2.16 8.18
N GLY A 93 -16.13 2.79 7.01
CA GLY A 93 -17.24 3.32 6.24
C GLY A 93 -16.82 4.40 5.27
N VAL A 94 -17.80 5.00 4.59
CA VAL A 94 -17.58 6.02 3.58
C VAL A 94 -18.53 7.19 3.77
N ILE A 95 -18.05 8.40 3.48
CA ILE A 95 -18.89 9.61 3.41
C ILE A 95 -19.05 9.91 1.92
N ALA A 96 -20.29 9.91 1.44
CA ALA A 96 -20.63 10.15 0.05
C ALA A 96 -21.55 11.39 -0.07
N GLU A 97 -21.15 12.50 0.52
CA GLU A 97 -21.87 13.76 0.51
C GLU A 97 -21.33 14.70 -0.58
N PRO A 98 -22.15 15.62 -1.14
CA PRO A 98 -21.68 16.63 -2.09
C PRO A 98 -20.49 17.40 -1.51
N LEU A 99 -19.40 17.51 -2.28
CA LEU A 99 -18.13 18.18 -1.90
C LEU A 99 -17.41 17.56 -0.69
N ASN A 100 -17.89 16.43 -0.16
CA ASN A 100 -17.29 15.73 0.97
C ASN A 100 -17.26 14.24 0.72
N LEU A 101 -16.38 13.81 -0.19
CA LEU A 101 -16.12 12.39 -0.43
C LEU A 101 -14.96 11.95 0.47
N SER A 102 -15.26 11.03 1.40
CA SER A 102 -14.23 10.57 2.33
C SER A 102 -14.31 9.05 2.54
N ILE A 103 -13.16 8.45 2.76
CA ILE A 103 -13.00 7.04 3.13
C ILE A 103 -12.54 7.01 4.59
N VAL A 104 -13.27 6.27 5.42
CA VAL A 104 -13.01 6.15 6.84
C VAL A 104 -12.48 4.75 7.13
N THR A 105 -11.29 4.67 7.69
CA THR A 105 -10.61 3.40 8.02
C THR A 105 -10.18 3.37 9.48
N GLU A 106 -9.79 2.20 9.96
CA GLU A 106 -9.10 2.10 11.25
C GLU A 106 -7.86 3.00 11.27
N PHE A 107 -7.55 3.55 12.43
CA PHE A 107 -6.37 4.38 12.64
C PHE A 107 -5.20 3.55 13.18
N CYS A 108 -4.09 3.52 12.46
CA CYS A 108 -2.86 2.84 12.84
C CYS A 108 -1.94 3.83 13.57
N LYS A 109 -1.83 3.70 14.91
CA LYS A 109 -1.11 4.66 15.79
C LYS A 109 0.40 4.70 15.57
N GLY A 110 0.96 3.64 14.99
CA GLY A 110 2.41 3.49 14.79
C GLY A 110 2.99 4.32 13.64
N GLY A 111 2.14 4.95 12.82
CA GLY A 111 2.56 5.59 11.58
C GLY A 111 2.87 4.57 10.50
N ASN A 112 3.73 4.88 9.56
CA ASN A 112 4.10 3.99 8.47
C ASN A 112 5.52 3.42 8.62
N LEU A 113 5.79 2.34 7.88
CA LEU A 113 7.10 1.67 7.91
C LEU A 113 8.23 2.57 7.45
N PHE A 114 7.99 3.46 6.48
CA PHE A 114 8.97 4.44 6.03
C PHE A 114 9.44 5.31 7.21
N GLU A 115 8.52 5.83 8.02
CA GLU A 115 8.88 6.65 9.19
C GLU A 115 9.67 5.87 10.24
N LEU A 116 9.30 4.61 10.50
CA LEU A 116 10.05 3.75 11.39
C LEU A 116 11.48 3.52 10.90
N LEU A 117 11.65 3.26 9.61
CA LEU A 117 12.96 2.95 9.03
C LEU A 117 13.87 4.17 8.96
N TYR A 118 13.35 5.35 8.57
CA TYR A 118 14.18 6.50 8.23
C TYR A 118 14.21 7.60 9.28
N LYS A 119 13.09 7.82 9.98
CA LYS A 119 13.00 8.91 10.97
C LYS A 119 13.35 8.47 12.39
N ARG A 120 13.49 7.16 12.64
CA ARG A 120 13.80 6.60 13.96
C ARG A 120 15.05 5.71 13.94
N PRO A 121 16.21 6.21 13.46
CA PRO A 121 17.40 5.38 13.27
C PRO A 121 17.96 4.79 14.60
N ASN A 122 17.71 5.46 15.73
CA ASN A 122 18.20 5.05 17.05
C ASN A 122 17.46 3.85 17.64
N ILE A 123 16.31 3.46 17.08
CA ILE A 123 15.58 2.28 17.54
C ILE A 123 16.16 1.06 16.83
N TYR A 124 16.78 0.16 17.58
CA TYR A 124 17.22 -1.12 17.04
C TYR A 124 16.01 -1.99 16.71
N LEU A 125 16.00 -2.58 15.52
CA LEU A 125 14.99 -3.53 15.08
C LEU A 125 15.61 -4.91 14.97
N SER A 126 15.18 -5.83 15.82
CA SER A 126 15.67 -7.22 15.79
C SER A 126 15.28 -7.91 14.48
N TRP A 127 16.01 -8.96 14.11
CA TRP A 127 15.69 -9.71 12.90
C TRP A 127 14.36 -10.45 13.02
N GLU A 128 13.97 -10.88 14.22
CA GLU A 128 12.65 -11.46 14.50
C GLU A 128 11.53 -10.46 14.15
N PHE A 129 11.70 -9.20 14.58
CA PHE A 129 10.72 -8.16 14.28
C PHE A 129 10.71 -7.78 12.79
N LYS A 130 11.89 -7.65 12.16
CA LYS A 130 12.01 -7.43 10.71
C LYS A 130 11.35 -8.57 9.92
N LYS A 131 11.62 -9.83 10.29
CA LYS A 131 10.99 -11.01 9.69
C LYS A 131 9.46 -10.99 9.87
N LYS A 132 8.97 -10.66 11.07
CA LYS A 132 7.54 -10.52 11.34
C LYS A 132 6.89 -9.52 10.38
N ILE A 133 7.47 -8.33 10.22
CA ILE A 133 6.98 -7.30 9.28
C ILE A 133 6.91 -7.87 7.85
N LEU A 134 8.01 -8.45 7.37
CA LEU A 134 8.09 -9.00 6.02
C LEU A 134 7.07 -10.13 5.81
N LEU A 135 6.94 -11.04 6.77
CA LEU A 135 5.98 -12.14 6.70
C LEU A 135 4.52 -11.63 6.65
N GLN A 136 4.17 -10.66 7.48
CA GLN A 136 2.82 -10.12 7.53
C GLN A 136 2.45 -9.39 6.23
N ILE A 137 3.40 -8.63 5.63
CA ILE A 137 3.22 -8.03 4.30
C ILE A 137 2.97 -9.15 3.27
N ALA A 138 3.80 -10.19 3.28
CA ALA A 138 3.67 -11.31 2.33
C ALA A 138 2.32 -12.03 2.46
N ILE A 139 1.82 -12.26 3.68
CA ILE A 139 0.51 -12.88 3.92
C ILE A 139 -0.63 -11.98 3.38
N GLY A 140 -0.60 -10.68 3.67
CA GLY A 140 -1.60 -9.75 3.17
C GLY A 140 -1.61 -9.66 1.65
N MET A 141 -0.43 -9.64 1.02
CA MET A 141 -0.29 -9.63 -0.44
C MET A 141 -0.69 -10.96 -1.06
N ASN A 142 -0.42 -12.10 -0.40
CA ASN A 142 -0.88 -13.39 -0.85
C ASN A 142 -2.40 -13.44 -0.89
N TYR A 143 -3.07 -12.97 0.15
CA TYR A 143 -4.53 -12.84 0.16
C TYR A 143 -5.04 -12.04 -1.05
N LEU A 144 -4.42 -10.90 -1.39
CA LEU A 144 -4.84 -10.10 -2.55
C LEU A 144 -4.65 -10.86 -3.86
N HIS A 145 -3.54 -11.55 -4.04
CA HIS A 145 -3.19 -12.22 -5.28
C HIS A 145 -3.94 -13.55 -5.50
N THR A 146 -4.46 -14.18 -4.43
CA THR A 146 -5.25 -15.41 -4.50
C THR A 146 -6.75 -15.18 -4.60
N ASN A 147 -7.20 -13.93 -4.59
CA ASN A 147 -8.60 -13.62 -4.90
C ASN A 147 -8.96 -13.99 -6.35
N ASP A 148 -10.22 -14.23 -6.59
CA ASP A 148 -10.76 -14.45 -7.93
C ASP A 148 -11.76 -13.33 -8.31
N PRO A 149 -11.40 -12.44 -9.25
CA PRO A 149 -10.08 -12.30 -9.90
C PRO A 149 -9.01 -11.72 -8.96
N PRO A 150 -7.71 -12.00 -9.24
CA PRO A 150 -6.61 -11.47 -8.43
C PRO A 150 -6.62 -9.94 -8.32
N VAL A 151 -6.31 -9.43 -7.14
CA VAL A 151 -6.19 -7.99 -6.87
C VAL A 151 -4.73 -7.59 -6.84
N LEU A 152 -4.33 -6.67 -7.72
CA LEU A 152 -3.01 -6.06 -7.73
C LEU A 152 -3.02 -4.78 -6.90
N HIS A 153 -2.06 -4.62 -6.01
CA HIS A 153 -1.91 -3.40 -5.21
C HIS A 153 -1.37 -2.23 -6.04
N ARG A 154 -0.27 -2.47 -6.78
CA ARG A 154 0.37 -1.55 -7.74
C ARG A 154 1.04 -0.30 -7.16
N ASP A 155 0.89 -0.06 -5.87
CA ASP A 155 1.59 0.99 -5.12
C ASP A 155 2.15 0.46 -3.79
N LEU A 156 2.65 -0.78 -3.81
CA LEU A 156 3.25 -1.39 -2.63
C LEU A 156 4.60 -0.71 -2.34
N LYS A 157 4.68 -0.05 -1.17
CA LYS A 157 5.86 0.70 -0.71
C LYS A 157 5.83 0.86 0.80
N SER A 158 6.97 1.16 1.43
CA SER A 158 7.06 1.33 2.88
C SER A 158 6.15 2.42 3.45
N LEU A 159 5.79 3.43 2.67
CA LEU A 159 4.81 4.47 3.02
C LEU A 159 3.40 3.92 3.20
N ASN A 160 3.04 2.87 2.47
CA ASN A 160 1.72 2.24 2.48
C ASN A 160 1.63 1.01 3.41
N ILE A 161 2.66 0.76 4.20
CA ILE A 161 2.68 -0.24 5.28
C ILE A 161 2.53 0.48 6.60
N LEU A 162 1.37 0.39 7.20
CA LEU A 162 1.05 1.04 8.47
C LEU A 162 1.38 0.12 9.65
N LEU A 163 1.75 0.69 10.78
CA LEU A 163 2.02 0.00 12.03
C LEU A 163 0.85 0.23 13.00
N THR A 164 0.30 -0.85 13.56
CA THR A 164 -0.84 -0.76 14.48
C THR A 164 -0.47 -0.05 15.77
N ASN A 165 0.75 -0.27 16.25
CA ASN A 165 1.26 0.29 17.51
C ASN A 165 2.53 1.12 17.28
N LYS A 166 2.72 2.12 18.12
CA LYS A 166 3.95 2.90 18.12
C LYS A 166 5.14 2.04 18.55
N ILE A 167 6.27 2.27 17.87
CA ILE A 167 7.57 1.69 18.23
C ILE A 167 8.42 2.83 18.81
N GLU A 168 8.59 2.88 20.11
CA GLU A 168 9.35 3.92 20.80
C GLU A 168 10.70 3.40 21.34
N LYS A 169 10.79 2.09 21.58
CA LYS A 169 11.99 1.40 22.04
C LYS A 169 12.15 0.05 21.35
N SER A 170 13.34 -0.53 21.45
CA SER A 170 13.70 -1.77 20.74
C SER A 170 12.92 -3.02 21.20
N SER A 171 12.31 -2.98 22.37
CA SER A 171 11.44 -4.05 22.87
C SER A 171 10.00 -3.97 22.34
N ASP A 172 9.62 -2.86 21.73
CA ASP A 172 8.26 -2.69 21.22
C ASP A 172 8.05 -3.52 19.96
N THR A 173 6.82 -3.97 19.76
CA THR A 173 6.41 -4.72 18.59
C THR A 173 5.07 -4.19 18.07
N SER A 174 4.85 -4.36 16.79
CA SER A 174 3.64 -3.96 16.11
C SER A 174 3.25 -5.01 15.10
N ASP A 175 1.97 -5.08 14.78
CA ASP A 175 1.50 -5.68 13.55
C ASP A 175 1.44 -4.63 12.46
N ILE A 176 1.34 -5.06 11.19
CA ILE A 176 1.24 -4.18 10.05
C ILE A 176 -0.14 -4.22 9.41
N LYS A 177 -0.46 -3.15 8.70
CA LYS A 177 -1.63 -3.05 7.83
C LYS A 177 -1.20 -2.48 6.48
N ILE A 178 -1.53 -3.16 5.39
CA ILE A 178 -1.35 -2.66 4.03
C ILE A 178 -2.48 -1.68 3.74
N SER A 179 -2.16 -0.51 3.25
CA SER A 179 -3.10 0.59 2.99
C SER A 179 -2.95 1.14 1.57
N ASP A 180 -3.83 2.07 1.20
CA ASP A 180 -3.86 2.81 -0.07
C ASP A 180 -4.15 1.94 -1.30
N PHE A 181 -5.41 1.54 -1.43
CA PHE A 181 -5.94 0.78 -2.55
C PHE A 181 -6.39 1.65 -3.74
N GLY A 182 -6.08 2.95 -3.73
CA GLY A 182 -6.50 3.90 -4.78
C GLY A 182 -6.02 3.53 -6.19
N LEU A 183 -4.89 2.82 -6.29
CA LEU A 183 -4.37 2.30 -7.54
C LEU A 183 -4.69 0.81 -7.77
N SER A 184 -5.30 0.12 -6.81
CA SER A 184 -5.63 -1.30 -6.92
C SER A 184 -6.57 -1.59 -8.09
N ARG A 185 -6.37 -2.71 -8.75
CA ARG A 185 -7.26 -3.19 -9.83
C ARG A 185 -7.41 -4.70 -9.76
N LEU A 186 -8.63 -5.16 -10.05
CA LEU A 186 -8.87 -6.53 -10.47
C LEU A 186 -8.04 -6.80 -11.73
N TYR A 187 -7.32 -7.91 -11.75
CA TYR A 187 -6.47 -8.27 -12.88
C TYR A 187 -7.31 -8.48 -14.15
N GLN A 188 -7.10 -7.60 -15.14
CA GLN A 188 -7.62 -7.78 -16.49
C GLN A 188 -6.44 -7.91 -17.45
N LYS A 189 -6.47 -8.90 -18.35
CA LYS A 189 -5.38 -9.25 -19.31
C LYS A 189 -4.80 -8.10 -20.15
N SER A 190 -5.32 -6.87 -20.05
CA SER A 190 -4.97 -5.71 -20.89
C SER A 190 -4.72 -4.43 -20.09
N CYS A 191 -4.01 -4.48 -18.96
CA CYS A 191 -3.71 -3.27 -18.20
C CYS A 191 -2.50 -2.52 -18.74
N ILE A 192 -2.70 -1.27 -19.19
CA ILE A 192 -1.64 -0.27 -19.44
C ILE A 192 -1.86 0.87 -18.43
N LEU A 193 -0.81 1.26 -17.73
CA LEU A 193 -0.86 2.33 -16.73
C LEU A 193 -0.75 3.73 -17.34
N SER A 194 -1.64 4.63 -16.93
CA SER A 194 -1.40 6.07 -16.91
C SER A 194 -0.48 6.36 -15.70
N GLY A 195 0.71 6.91 -15.95
CA GLY A 195 1.75 7.11 -14.94
C GLY A 195 1.32 8.04 -13.80
N HIS A 196 1.66 7.66 -12.56
CA HIS A 196 1.66 8.56 -11.40
C HIS A 196 3.12 8.82 -10.96
N LEU A 197 3.45 10.09 -10.88
CA LEU A 197 4.79 10.62 -10.61
C LEU A 197 5.11 10.58 -9.11
N GLY A 198 5.61 9.58 -8.53
CA GLY A 198 6.04 9.62 -7.12
C GLY A 198 6.54 8.30 -6.57
N THR A 199 6.19 7.20 -7.22
CA THR A 199 6.38 5.85 -6.71
C THR A 199 7.45 5.06 -7.46
N CYS A 200 8.24 5.72 -8.30
CA CYS A 200 9.16 5.03 -9.25
C CYS A 200 10.25 4.18 -8.56
N TYR A 201 10.59 4.47 -7.30
CA TYR A 201 11.62 3.73 -6.55
C TYR A 201 11.22 2.27 -6.24
N TRP A 202 9.94 1.96 -6.21
CA TRP A 202 9.40 0.60 -6.00
C TRP A 202 8.83 -0.03 -7.27
N MET A 203 8.82 0.72 -8.38
CA MET A 203 8.23 0.26 -9.64
C MET A 203 9.05 -0.82 -10.31
N ALA A 204 8.35 -1.88 -10.75
CA ALA A 204 8.93 -2.92 -11.58
C ALA A 204 9.32 -2.38 -12.98
N PRO A 205 10.40 -2.91 -13.61
CA PRO A 205 10.89 -2.43 -14.90
C PRO A 205 9.82 -2.50 -16.01
N GLU A 206 8.96 -3.52 -16.03
CA GLU A 206 7.88 -3.63 -17.01
C GLU A 206 6.81 -2.55 -16.86
N ILE A 207 6.59 -2.03 -15.66
CA ILE A 207 5.72 -0.88 -15.40
C ILE A 207 6.34 0.39 -15.99
N ILE A 208 7.63 0.61 -15.76
CA ILE A 208 8.36 1.78 -16.24
C ILE A 208 8.30 1.85 -17.77
N VAL A 209 8.47 0.73 -18.47
CA VAL A 209 8.43 0.66 -19.92
C VAL A 209 7.03 0.41 -20.50
N LYS A 210 5.98 0.54 -19.68
CA LYS A 210 4.57 0.41 -20.07
C LYS A 210 4.23 -0.90 -20.80
N LYS A 211 4.86 -2.00 -20.43
CA LYS A 211 4.52 -3.33 -20.93
C LYS A 211 3.32 -3.92 -20.18
N ARG A 212 2.79 -5.02 -20.72
CA ARG A 212 1.82 -5.84 -19.98
C ARG A 212 2.46 -6.36 -18.70
N TYR A 213 1.70 -6.37 -17.61
CA TYR A 213 2.18 -6.76 -16.29
C TYR A 213 1.19 -7.70 -15.59
N SER A 214 1.65 -8.40 -14.59
CA SER A 214 0.91 -9.34 -13.77
C SER A 214 1.07 -9.01 -12.28
N THR A 215 0.59 -9.88 -11.40
CA THR A 215 0.82 -9.80 -9.95
C THR A 215 2.31 -9.71 -9.56
N LYS A 216 3.21 -10.11 -10.45
CA LYS A 216 4.67 -10.06 -10.26
C LYS A 216 5.25 -8.65 -10.09
N VAL A 217 4.49 -7.59 -10.42
CA VAL A 217 4.92 -6.21 -10.16
C VAL A 217 4.94 -5.89 -8.67
N ASP A 218 3.96 -6.40 -7.91
CA ASP A 218 3.93 -6.22 -6.46
C ASP A 218 5.04 -7.01 -5.76
N VAL A 219 5.42 -8.16 -6.32
CA VAL A 219 6.57 -8.95 -5.83
C VAL A 219 7.88 -8.18 -6.01
N TYR A 220 8.05 -7.48 -7.13
CA TYR A 220 9.19 -6.60 -7.32
C TYR A 220 9.24 -5.49 -6.25
N SER A 221 8.13 -4.80 -6.05
CA SER A 221 7.99 -3.75 -5.03
C SER A 221 8.32 -4.28 -3.63
N TYR A 222 7.88 -5.50 -3.33
CA TYR A 222 8.20 -6.19 -2.08
C TYR A 222 9.70 -6.46 -1.94
N GLY A 223 10.40 -6.81 -3.02
CA GLY A 223 11.87 -6.95 -3.04
C GLY A 223 12.58 -5.65 -2.62
N ILE A 224 12.08 -4.50 -3.08
CA ILE A 224 12.60 -3.19 -2.66
C ILE A 224 12.32 -2.94 -1.17
N ILE A 225 11.14 -3.28 -0.66
CA ILE A 225 10.81 -3.17 0.77
C ILE A 225 11.74 -4.05 1.62
N ILE A 226 12.07 -5.27 1.18
CA ILE A 226 13.06 -6.11 1.89
C ILE A 226 14.39 -5.36 2.02
N TRP A 227 14.87 -4.74 0.95
CA TRP A 227 16.11 -3.96 0.96
C TRP A 227 16.02 -2.77 1.94
N GLU A 228 14.88 -2.03 1.96
CA GLU A 228 14.65 -0.94 2.92
C GLU A 228 14.71 -1.44 4.37
N VAL A 229 14.06 -2.58 4.67
CA VAL A 229 14.05 -3.19 6.02
C VAL A 229 15.45 -3.64 6.44
N CYS A 230 16.25 -4.16 5.50
CA CYS A 230 17.63 -4.56 5.78
C CYS A 230 18.53 -3.36 6.08
N THR A 231 18.48 -2.34 5.21
CA THR A 231 19.48 -1.25 5.20
C THR A 231 19.04 -0.02 5.98
N ARG A 232 17.73 0.19 6.14
CA ARG A 232 17.15 1.44 6.68
C ARG A 232 17.65 2.68 5.91
N LYS A 233 17.78 2.54 4.59
CA LYS A 233 18.19 3.61 3.67
C LYS A 233 17.19 3.74 2.53
N THR A 234 17.10 4.95 1.97
CA THR A 234 16.25 5.20 0.80
C THR A 234 16.79 4.47 -0.42
N PRO A 235 15.94 3.78 -1.18
CA PRO A 235 16.37 3.10 -2.40
C PRO A 235 17.00 4.10 -3.39
N TYR A 236 18.05 3.68 -4.06
CA TYR A 236 18.77 4.46 -5.09
C TYR A 236 19.42 5.78 -4.65
N GLY A 237 19.39 6.12 -3.36
CA GLY A 237 20.09 7.30 -2.82
C GLY A 237 19.61 8.62 -3.43
N CYS A 238 20.55 9.41 -3.98
CA CYS A 238 20.28 10.74 -4.52
C CYS A 238 19.81 10.76 -5.99
N MET A 239 19.51 9.61 -6.59
CA MET A 239 19.05 9.55 -7.98
C MET A 239 17.67 10.22 -8.12
N SER A 240 17.51 11.04 -9.17
CA SER A 240 16.20 11.56 -9.56
C SER A 240 15.28 10.42 -10.05
N GLN A 241 13.98 10.66 -10.09
CA GLN A 241 13.02 9.68 -10.59
C GLN A 241 13.34 9.22 -12.01
N GLN A 242 13.73 10.14 -12.90
CA GLN A 242 14.11 9.83 -14.28
C GLN A 242 15.37 8.96 -14.34
N GLN A 243 16.38 9.27 -13.50
CA GLN A 243 17.59 8.46 -13.40
C GLN A 243 17.29 7.05 -12.89
N VAL A 244 16.41 6.90 -11.88
CA VAL A 244 16.00 5.58 -11.38
C VAL A 244 15.26 4.79 -12.46
N GLN A 245 14.30 5.42 -13.16
CA GLN A 245 13.58 4.76 -14.25
C GLN A 245 14.53 4.23 -15.33
N PHE A 246 15.48 5.04 -15.78
CA PHE A 246 16.50 4.61 -16.73
C PHE A 246 17.40 3.51 -16.16
N TYR A 247 17.89 3.68 -14.92
CA TYR A 247 18.76 2.75 -14.27
C TYR A 247 18.13 1.37 -14.10
N VAL A 248 16.86 1.32 -13.65
CA VAL A 248 16.12 0.08 -13.44
C VAL A 248 15.73 -0.60 -14.75
N SER A 249 15.19 0.17 -15.72
CA SER A 249 14.61 -0.41 -16.93
C SER A 249 15.66 -0.75 -18.01
N VAL A 250 16.68 0.09 -18.16
CA VAL A 250 17.70 -0.05 -19.22
C VAL A 250 18.97 -0.71 -18.69
N LYS A 251 19.50 -0.23 -17.55
CA LYS A 251 20.73 -0.76 -16.97
C LYS A 251 20.50 -2.00 -16.09
N LYS A 252 19.25 -2.42 -15.89
CA LYS A 252 18.86 -3.51 -14.99
C LYS A 252 19.38 -3.29 -13.56
N GLY A 253 19.58 -2.03 -13.18
CA GLY A 253 20.15 -1.64 -11.89
C GLY A 253 19.21 -1.93 -10.72
N ARG A 254 19.79 -2.07 -9.54
CA ARG A 254 19.09 -2.31 -8.27
C ARG A 254 19.68 -1.40 -7.18
N PRO A 255 19.00 -1.23 -6.05
CA PRO A 255 19.58 -0.53 -4.91
C PRO A 255 20.92 -1.12 -4.51
N ASN A 256 21.79 -0.30 -3.91
CA ASN A 256 23.16 -0.68 -3.59
C ASN A 256 23.23 -1.86 -2.62
N MET A 257 23.72 -3.01 -3.09
CA MET A 257 23.89 -4.22 -2.30
C MET A 257 25.04 -4.15 -1.30
N LYS A 258 26.04 -3.30 -1.54
CA LYS A 258 27.25 -3.21 -0.72
C LYS A 258 27.00 -2.61 0.67
N ILE A 259 25.86 -1.95 0.85
CA ILE A 259 25.50 -1.33 2.14
C ILE A 259 24.59 -2.22 2.99
N ILE A 260 24.29 -3.43 2.54
CA ILE A 260 23.54 -4.39 3.34
C ILE A 260 24.41 -4.78 4.55
N PRO A 261 23.85 -4.66 5.77
CA PRO A 261 24.59 -5.03 6.99
C PRO A 261 25.05 -6.49 6.97
N ASN A 262 26.24 -6.76 7.51
CA ASN A 262 26.83 -8.11 7.54
C ASN A 262 26.03 -9.12 8.39
N ASP A 263 25.22 -8.64 9.32
CA ASP A 263 24.33 -9.44 10.17
C ASP A 263 23.01 -9.81 9.48
N THR A 264 22.82 -9.38 8.20
CA THR A 264 21.62 -9.73 7.44
C THR A 264 21.61 -11.22 7.10
N PRO A 265 20.56 -11.97 7.50
CA PRO A 265 20.48 -13.39 7.19
C PRO A 265 20.60 -13.67 5.69
N PRO A 266 21.49 -14.58 5.25
CA PRO A 266 21.74 -14.84 3.82
C PRO A 266 20.48 -15.22 3.05
N LYS A 267 19.55 -15.94 3.68
CA LYS A 267 18.25 -16.31 3.07
C LYS A 267 17.35 -15.10 2.80
N ILE A 268 17.43 -14.05 3.62
CA ILE A 268 16.70 -12.79 3.37
C ILE A 268 17.28 -12.08 2.14
N ILE A 269 18.60 -12.06 2.00
CA ILE A 269 19.28 -11.52 0.80
C ILE A 269 18.87 -12.31 -0.45
N GLN A 270 18.85 -13.64 -0.36
CA GLN A 270 18.41 -14.52 -1.43
C GLN A 270 16.96 -14.21 -1.84
N LEU A 271 16.04 -14.15 -0.88
CA LEU A 271 14.64 -13.82 -1.14
C LEU A 271 14.48 -12.47 -1.82
N MET A 272 15.17 -11.45 -1.32
CA MET A 272 15.19 -10.11 -1.91
C MET A 272 15.60 -10.15 -3.39
N GLN A 273 16.69 -10.85 -3.70
CA GLN A 273 17.19 -10.98 -5.08
C GLN A 273 16.21 -11.71 -5.99
N MET A 274 15.54 -12.74 -5.50
CA MET A 274 14.48 -13.43 -6.24
C MET A 274 13.27 -12.51 -6.51
N CYS A 275 12.85 -11.73 -5.51
CA CYS A 275 11.66 -10.87 -5.62
C CYS A 275 11.83 -9.77 -6.67
N TRP A 276 13.00 -9.15 -6.77
CA TRP A 276 13.25 -8.05 -7.70
C TRP A 276 13.96 -8.46 -8.99
N ASP A 277 13.91 -9.75 -9.38
CA ASP A 277 14.43 -10.19 -10.67
C ASP A 277 13.93 -9.30 -11.82
N HIS A 278 14.75 -9.11 -12.85
CA HIS A 278 14.38 -8.28 -13.99
C HIS A 278 13.23 -8.92 -14.78
N GLU A 279 13.29 -10.24 -14.95
CA GLU A 279 12.26 -11.01 -15.65
C GLU A 279 11.12 -11.38 -14.69
N PRO A 280 9.88 -10.93 -14.94
CA PRO A 280 8.77 -11.16 -14.03
C PRO A 280 8.51 -12.63 -13.71
N ASN A 281 8.71 -13.52 -14.68
CA ASN A 281 8.45 -14.95 -14.51
C ASN A 281 9.43 -15.64 -13.54
N ASN A 282 10.62 -15.06 -13.32
CA ASN A 282 11.58 -15.59 -12.35
C ASN A 282 11.23 -15.21 -10.91
N ARG A 283 10.38 -14.20 -10.71
CA ARG A 283 9.98 -13.77 -9.38
C ARG A 283 9.04 -14.80 -8.76
N PRO A 284 9.18 -15.11 -7.46
CA PRO A 284 8.29 -16.06 -6.76
C PRO A 284 6.84 -15.56 -6.70
N THR A 285 5.93 -16.41 -6.25
CA THR A 285 4.58 -15.98 -5.81
C THR A 285 4.63 -15.56 -4.34
N PHE A 286 3.63 -14.79 -3.86
CA PHE A 286 3.56 -14.48 -2.43
C PHE A 286 3.28 -15.73 -1.58
N GLU A 287 2.62 -16.75 -2.11
CA GLU A 287 2.47 -18.06 -1.46
C GLU A 287 3.84 -18.66 -1.16
N PHE A 288 4.71 -18.77 -2.16
CA PHE A 288 6.09 -19.21 -1.97
C PHE A 288 6.85 -18.35 -0.95
N ILE A 289 6.70 -17.02 -1.02
CA ILE A 289 7.38 -16.08 -0.09
C ILE A 289 6.94 -16.32 1.36
N VAL A 290 5.65 -16.54 1.59
CA VAL A 290 5.11 -16.85 2.93
C VAL A 290 5.72 -18.13 3.46
N ASP A 291 5.73 -19.20 2.67
CA ASP A 291 6.31 -20.47 3.09
C ASP A 291 7.82 -20.37 3.31
N PHE A 292 8.51 -19.66 2.43
CA PHE A 292 9.94 -19.42 2.58
C PHE A 292 10.26 -18.70 3.90
N LEU A 293 9.53 -17.61 4.22
CA LEU A 293 9.74 -16.84 5.45
C LEU A 293 9.36 -17.61 6.72
N ARG A 294 8.36 -18.48 6.67
CA ARG A 294 7.99 -19.34 7.81
C ARG A 294 9.10 -20.31 8.17
N ASN A 295 9.77 -20.87 7.14
CA ASN A 295 10.74 -21.94 7.29
C ASN A 295 12.20 -21.50 7.49
N ILE A 296 12.49 -20.17 7.45
CA ILE A 296 13.84 -19.69 7.76
C ILE A 296 14.01 -19.46 9.26
N SER A 297 15.09 -20.00 9.82
CA SER A 297 15.59 -19.61 11.14
C SER A 297 16.37 -18.31 11.01
N ILE A 298 16.20 -17.40 11.94
CA ILE A 298 16.89 -16.11 12.03
C ILE A 298 17.64 -16.03 13.35
#